data_ece75528c99c036f24341e106089b366
#
_entry.id   ece75528c99c036f24341e106089b366
#
_cell.length_a   1.000
_cell.length_b   1.000
_cell.length_c   1.000
_cell.angle_alpha   90.00
_cell.angle_beta   90.00
_cell.angle_gamma   90.00
#
_symmetry.space_group_name_H-M   'P 1'
#
loop_
_entity.id
_entity.type
_entity.pdbx_description
1 polymer ?
#
loop_
_entity_poly.entity_id
_entity_poly.type
_entity_poly.pdbx_seq_one_letter_code
_entity_poly.pdbx_strand_id
1 'polypeptide(L)'
;MLAVNIKNLSHKINNKPILNDVNFELKKDSIACILGPSGSGKTTLLKLIAGLDKVQNGQISINDQLVSSAKTHLATEKRKIGFLFQDYALFPHLTVKENLKYPINFKNSIYKIDDIIDVVKLPHSLDKYPHELSGGEQQRVALARSII
;
A
#
# COMPACT_ATOMS: atom_id res chain seq x y z
N MET A 1 15.16 0.13 15.09
CA MET A 1 14.75 -0.74 13.96
C MET A 1 13.98 0.11 12.97
N LEU A 2 14.34 0.05 11.69
CA LEU A 2 13.69 0.82 10.63
C LEU A 2 12.55 -0.01 10.01
N ALA A 3 11.37 0.59 9.85
CA ALA A 3 10.28 -0.01 9.10
C ALA A 3 10.57 0.08 7.59
N VAL A 4 11.06 1.24 7.12
CA VAL A 4 11.47 1.44 5.73
C VAL A 4 12.80 2.18 5.70
N ASN A 5 13.72 1.73 4.85
CA ASN A 5 14.98 2.40 4.57
C ASN A 5 15.20 2.46 3.05
N ILE A 6 15.36 3.66 2.54
CA ILE A 6 15.59 3.95 1.12
C ILE A 6 16.95 4.62 0.97
N LYS A 7 17.79 4.10 0.07
CA LYS A 7 19.14 4.64 -0.20
C LYS A 7 19.35 4.87 -1.68
N ASN A 8 19.74 6.10 -2.02
CA ASN A 8 20.15 6.55 -3.36
C ASN A 8 19.13 6.19 -4.46
N LEU A 9 17.83 6.25 -4.12
CA LEU A 9 16.75 5.82 -5.02
C LEU A 9 16.56 6.82 -6.14
N SER A 10 16.79 6.37 -7.38
CA SER A 10 16.53 7.13 -8.60
C SER A 10 15.67 6.33 -9.55
N HIS A 11 14.69 6.99 -10.16
CA HIS A 11 13.73 6.34 -11.06
C HIS A 11 13.30 7.27 -12.18
N LYS A 12 13.19 6.72 -13.39
CA LYS A 12 12.75 7.44 -14.60
C LYS A 12 11.51 6.77 -15.18
N ILE A 13 10.60 7.58 -15.72
CA ILE A 13 9.46 7.14 -16.51
C ILE A 13 9.59 7.79 -17.88
N ASN A 14 9.59 6.99 -18.96
CA ASN A 14 9.78 7.47 -20.32
C ASN A 14 11.02 8.38 -20.47
N ASN A 15 12.15 7.96 -19.90
CA ASN A 15 13.43 8.70 -19.83
C ASN A 15 13.37 10.03 -19.05
N LYS A 16 12.23 10.42 -18.51
CA LYS A 16 12.09 11.61 -17.66
C LYS A 16 12.40 11.23 -16.20
N PRO A 17 13.37 11.91 -15.53
CA PRO A 17 13.64 11.64 -14.12
C PRO A 17 12.44 12.06 -13.25
N ILE A 18 11.98 11.14 -12.42
CA ILE A 18 10.87 11.33 -11.48
C ILE A 18 11.39 11.37 -10.05
N LEU A 19 12.31 10.47 -9.71
CA LEU A 19 13.01 10.45 -8.43
C LEU A 19 14.51 10.57 -8.71
N ASN A 20 15.19 11.37 -7.89
CA ASN A 20 16.62 11.63 -8.03
C ASN A 20 17.29 11.56 -6.67
N ASP A 21 18.09 10.54 -6.45
CA ASP A 21 18.89 10.30 -5.25
C ASP A 21 18.09 10.44 -3.93
N VAL A 22 16.89 9.86 -3.88
CA VAL A 22 16.02 9.91 -2.70
C VAL A 22 16.59 9.02 -1.60
N ASN A 23 16.81 9.61 -0.43
CA ASN A 23 17.22 8.94 0.79
C ASN A 23 16.15 9.18 1.87
N PHE A 24 15.65 8.11 2.53
CA PHE A 24 14.57 8.22 3.48
C PHE A 24 14.60 7.07 4.48
N GLU A 25 14.36 7.38 5.74
CA GLU A 25 14.24 6.40 6.81
C GLU A 25 12.92 6.60 7.57
N LEU A 26 12.18 5.51 7.76
CA LEU A 26 11.00 5.46 8.61
C LEU A 26 11.24 4.49 9.76
N LYS A 27 11.12 4.97 10.98
CA LYS A 27 11.22 4.12 12.17
C LYS A 27 9.93 3.30 12.34
N LYS A 28 10.04 2.15 13.01
CA LYS A 28 8.84 1.40 13.41
C LYS A 28 7.92 2.26 14.27
N ASP A 29 6.64 1.97 14.20
CA ASP A 29 5.59 2.62 15.00
C ASP A 29 5.53 4.14 14.80
N SER A 30 5.93 4.61 13.61
CA SER A 30 5.88 6.02 13.24
C SER A 30 5.06 6.25 11.97
N ILE A 31 4.59 7.48 11.80
CA ILE A 31 3.86 7.94 10.62
C ILE A 31 4.73 8.94 9.88
N ALA A 32 4.82 8.81 8.56
CA ALA A 32 5.44 9.79 7.69
C ALA A 32 4.43 10.37 6.72
N CYS A 33 4.53 11.68 6.46
CA CYS A 33 3.75 12.35 5.44
C CYS A 33 4.67 12.85 4.32
N ILE A 34 4.38 12.46 3.08
CA ILE A 34 5.13 12.89 1.90
C ILE A 34 4.36 14.05 1.27
N LEU A 35 4.93 15.25 1.31
CA LEU A 35 4.34 16.46 0.75
C LEU A 35 5.03 16.87 -0.55
N GLY A 36 4.27 17.52 -1.42
CA GLY A 36 4.78 18.07 -2.68
C GLY A 36 3.68 18.27 -3.73
N PRO A 37 3.96 19.01 -4.80
CA PRO A 37 2.99 19.27 -5.87
C PRO A 37 2.59 18.01 -6.61
N SER A 38 1.53 18.09 -7.42
CA SER A 38 1.15 17.01 -8.34
C SER A 38 2.31 16.71 -9.29
N GLY A 39 2.56 15.44 -9.56
CA GLY A 39 3.65 15.00 -10.44
C GLY A 39 5.05 14.97 -9.79
N SER A 40 5.20 15.29 -8.50
CA SER A 40 6.51 15.24 -7.81
C SER A 40 7.04 13.83 -7.48
N GLY A 41 6.37 12.77 -7.94
CA GLY A 41 6.85 11.40 -7.75
C GLY A 41 6.36 10.68 -6.48
N LYS A 42 5.46 11.29 -5.67
CA LYS A 42 4.95 10.67 -4.42
C LYS A 42 4.35 9.29 -4.65
N THR A 43 3.45 9.17 -5.62
CA THR A 43 2.81 7.89 -5.97
C THR A 43 3.83 6.89 -6.52
N THR A 44 4.80 7.34 -7.32
CA THR A 44 5.89 6.49 -7.82
C THR A 44 6.73 5.95 -6.67
N LEU A 45 7.09 6.79 -5.70
CA LEU A 45 7.82 6.36 -4.52
C LEU A 45 7.06 5.28 -3.73
N LEU A 46 5.79 5.51 -3.47
CA LEU A 46 4.93 4.54 -2.76
C LEU A 46 4.80 3.22 -3.54
N LYS A 47 4.63 3.27 -4.86
CA LYS A 47 4.58 2.06 -5.71
C LYS A 47 5.89 1.27 -5.69
N LEU A 48 7.04 1.94 -5.70
CA LEU A 48 8.35 1.30 -5.58
C LEU A 48 8.53 0.62 -4.22
N ILE A 49 8.10 1.26 -3.12
CA ILE A 49 8.10 0.67 -1.77
C ILE A 49 7.20 -0.58 -1.73
N ALA A 50 6.00 -0.48 -2.28
CA ALA A 50 5.05 -1.59 -2.33
C ALA A 50 5.47 -2.74 -3.26
N GLY A 51 6.41 -2.50 -4.20
CA GLY A 51 6.85 -3.48 -5.18
C GLY A 51 5.94 -3.60 -6.39
N LEU A 52 5.07 -2.63 -6.61
CA LEU A 52 4.25 -2.51 -7.81
C LEU A 52 5.07 -2.09 -9.02
N ASP A 53 6.19 -1.37 -8.78
CA ASP A 53 7.16 -0.98 -9.80
C ASP A 53 8.57 -1.47 -9.40
N LYS A 54 9.44 -1.70 -10.40
CA LYS A 54 10.82 -2.15 -10.19
C LYS A 54 11.76 -0.97 -9.98
N VAL A 55 12.63 -1.09 -8.98
CA VAL A 55 13.71 -0.12 -8.73
C VAL A 55 14.73 -0.18 -9.86
N GLN A 56 15.08 0.97 -10.44
CA GLN A 56 16.11 1.09 -11.47
C GLN A 56 17.48 1.32 -10.85
N ASN A 57 17.58 2.25 -9.89
CA ASN A 57 18.82 2.54 -9.16
C ASN A 57 18.52 2.78 -7.68
N GLY A 58 19.48 2.45 -6.82
CA GLY A 58 19.31 2.52 -5.36
C GLY A 58 18.73 1.25 -4.77
N GLN A 59 18.25 1.34 -3.55
CA GLN A 59 17.72 0.19 -2.82
C GLN A 59 16.65 0.57 -1.81
N ILE A 60 15.74 -0.37 -1.57
CA ILE A 60 14.68 -0.27 -0.57
C ILE A 60 14.78 -1.48 0.35
N SER A 61 14.82 -1.24 1.65
CA SER A 61 14.70 -2.28 2.68
C SER A 61 13.45 -2.04 3.52
N ILE A 62 12.79 -3.13 3.94
CA ILE A 62 11.62 -3.15 4.80
C ILE A 62 11.91 -4.08 5.96
N ASN A 63 11.73 -3.58 7.20
CA ASN A 63 12.08 -4.30 8.42
C ASN A 63 13.52 -4.88 8.36
N ASP A 64 14.47 -4.05 7.91
CA ASP A 64 15.88 -4.37 7.71
C ASP A 64 16.16 -5.44 6.64
N GLN A 65 15.15 -5.93 5.91
CA GLN A 65 15.30 -6.85 4.78
C GLN A 65 15.34 -6.07 3.47
N LEU A 66 16.36 -6.32 2.61
CA LEU A 66 16.42 -5.77 1.26
C LEU A 66 15.28 -6.36 0.41
N VAL A 67 14.36 -5.51 -0.05
CA VAL A 67 13.21 -5.93 -0.88
C VAL A 67 13.30 -5.46 -2.32
N SER A 68 14.05 -4.40 -2.61
CA SER A 68 14.24 -3.89 -3.98
C SER A 68 15.61 -3.28 -4.18
N SER A 69 16.20 -3.59 -5.32
CA SER A 69 17.38 -2.92 -5.90
C SER A 69 17.38 -3.14 -7.41
N ALA A 70 18.39 -2.66 -8.13
CA ALA A 70 18.54 -2.95 -9.56
C ALA A 70 18.63 -4.47 -9.87
N LYS A 71 19.06 -5.30 -8.91
CA LYS A 71 19.24 -6.76 -9.06
C LYS A 71 18.22 -7.58 -8.27
N THR A 72 17.54 -7.00 -7.32
CA THR A 72 16.61 -7.69 -6.41
C THR A 72 15.23 -7.08 -6.52
N HIS A 73 14.19 -7.92 -6.63
CA HIS A 73 12.81 -7.49 -6.57
C HIS A 73 11.97 -8.55 -5.86
N LEU A 74 11.67 -8.30 -4.59
CA LEU A 74 10.73 -9.12 -3.85
C LEU A 74 9.31 -8.78 -4.32
N ALA A 75 8.54 -9.78 -4.70
CA ALA A 75 7.16 -9.61 -5.17
C ALA A 75 6.29 -8.94 -4.09
N THR A 76 5.28 -8.16 -4.52
CA THR A 76 4.43 -7.33 -3.65
C THR A 76 3.80 -8.14 -2.52
N GLU A 77 3.23 -9.31 -2.83
CA GLU A 77 2.58 -10.21 -1.87
C GLU A 77 3.52 -10.76 -0.78
N LYS A 78 4.82 -10.74 -1.03
CA LYS A 78 5.85 -11.18 -0.06
C LYS A 78 6.37 -10.05 0.84
N ARG A 79 6.02 -8.79 0.55
CA ARG A 79 6.50 -7.62 1.31
C ARG A 79 5.74 -7.39 2.62
N LYS A 80 4.58 -8.01 2.79
CA LYS A 80 3.70 -7.83 3.97
C LYS A 80 3.37 -6.36 4.23
N ILE A 81 2.98 -5.65 3.17
CA ILE A 81 2.58 -4.24 3.19
C ILE A 81 1.12 -4.15 2.75
N GLY A 82 0.30 -3.41 3.48
CA GLY A 82 -0.97 -2.91 2.97
C GLY A 82 -0.76 -1.72 2.05
N PHE A 83 -1.44 -1.68 0.91
CA PHE A 83 -1.40 -0.56 -0.03
C PHE A 83 -2.80 -0.07 -0.34
N LEU A 84 -3.06 1.20 -0.07
CA LEU A 84 -4.32 1.85 -0.40
C LEU A 84 -4.15 2.65 -1.69
N PHE A 85 -4.87 2.23 -2.74
CA PHE A 85 -4.89 2.94 -4.02
C PHE A 85 -5.72 4.22 -3.94
N GLN A 86 -5.40 5.21 -4.77
CA GLN A 86 -6.12 6.49 -4.81
C GLN A 86 -7.57 6.33 -5.28
N ASP A 87 -7.84 5.38 -6.17
CA ASP A 87 -9.15 5.00 -6.70
C ASP A 87 -9.80 3.87 -5.88
N TYR A 88 -9.25 3.60 -4.67
CA TYR A 88 -9.66 2.55 -3.75
C TYR A 88 -9.49 1.13 -4.30
N ALA A 89 -9.47 0.90 -5.60
CA ALA A 89 -9.33 -0.39 -6.29
C ALA A 89 -10.22 -1.50 -5.69
N LEU A 90 -11.46 -1.17 -5.33
CA LEU A 90 -12.43 -2.16 -4.87
C LEU A 90 -12.88 -3.02 -6.06
N PHE A 91 -13.09 -4.30 -5.81
CA PHE A 91 -13.64 -5.22 -6.79
C PHE A 91 -15.14 -4.94 -6.98
N PRO A 92 -15.58 -4.39 -8.14
CA PRO A 92 -16.94 -3.91 -8.30
C PRO A 92 -18.00 -5.02 -8.31
N HIS A 93 -17.61 -6.24 -8.62
CA HIS A 93 -18.46 -7.42 -8.68
C HIS A 93 -18.53 -8.21 -7.37
N LEU A 94 -17.82 -7.77 -6.32
CA LEU A 94 -17.80 -8.35 -4.99
C LEU A 94 -18.49 -7.40 -4.01
N THR A 95 -19.22 -7.97 -3.06
CA THR A 95 -19.77 -7.24 -1.91
C THR A 95 -18.65 -6.69 -1.02
N VAL A 96 -18.98 -5.81 -0.08
CA VAL A 96 -18.04 -5.32 0.94
C VAL A 96 -17.41 -6.50 1.69
N LYS A 97 -18.24 -7.44 2.15
CA LYS A 97 -17.79 -8.63 2.87
C LYS A 97 -16.80 -9.46 2.05
N GLU A 98 -17.06 -9.65 0.76
CA GLU A 98 -16.18 -10.39 -0.14
C GLU A 98 -14.90 -9.62 -0.46
N ASN A 99 -14.98 -8.30 -0.65
CA ASN A 99 -13.81 -7.44 -0.80
C ASN A 99 -12.87 -7.53 0.41
N LEU A 100 -13.41 -7.55 1.64
CA LEU A 100 -12.62 -7.70 2.86
C LEU A 100 -12.02 -9.11 3.00
N LYS A 101 -12.70 -10.14 2.48
CA LYS A 101 -12.20 -11.52 2.50
C LYS A 101 -11.19 -11.85 1.40
N TYR A 102 -11.06 -11.01 0.38
CA TYR A 102 -10.25 -11.28 -0.79
C TYR A 102 -8.73 -11.39 -0.53
N PRO A 103 -8.11 -10.69 0.45
CA PRO A 103 -6.69 -10.91 0.75
C PRO A 103 -6.41 -12.36 1.11
N ILE A 104 -5.61 -13.04 0.28
CA ILE A 104 -5.43 -14.51 0.21
C ILE A 104 -4.82 -15.13 1.48
N ASN A 105 -4.31 -14.34 2.42
CA ASN A 105 -3.63 -14.83 3.61
C ASN A 105 -4.37 -14.51 4.93
N PHE A 106 -5.67 -14.77 4.97
CA PHE A 106 -6.47 -14.67 6.19
C PHE A 106 -5.91 -15.44 7.39
N LYS A 107 -5.19 -16.54 7.15
CA LYS A 107 -4.58 -17.36 8.20
C LYS A 107 -3.48 -16.65 8.99
N ASN A 108 -2.95 -15.55 8.47
CA ASN A 108 -1.85 -14.80 9.09
C ASN A 108 -2.25 -13.37 9.51
N SER A 109 -3.52 -12.99 9.36
CA SER A 109 -3.98 -11.70 9.89
C SER A 109 -3.97 -11.74 11.41
N ILE A 110 -3.34 -10.74 12.02
CA ILE A 110 -3.37 -10.52 13.48
C ILE A 110 -4.70 -9.94 13.95
N TYR A 111 -5.51 -9.44 13.00
CA TYR A 111 -6.81 -8.84 13.28
C TYR A 111 -7.94 -9.76 12.80
N LYS A 112 -9.00 -9.84 13.59
CA LYS A 112 -10.25 -10.46 13.16
C LYS A 112 -11.00 -9.49 12.25
N ILE A 113 -11.66 -10.00 11.23
CA ILE A 113 -12.46 -9.17 10.30
C ILE A 113 -13.51 -8.36 11.06
N ASP A 114 -14.18 -8.98 12.02
CA ASP A 114 -15.24 -8.33 12.80
C ASP A 114 -14.71 -7.10 13.55
N ASP A 115 -13.53 -7.19 14.17
CA ASP A 115 -12.89 -6.08 14.86
C ASP A 115 -12.60 -4.91 13.90
N ILE A 116 -12.17 -5.23 12.66
CA ILE A 116 -11.88 -4.21 11.64
C ILE A 116 -13.18 -3.57 11.12
N ILE A 117 -14.24 -4.36 10.88
CA ILE A 117 -15.54 -3.87 10.46
C ILE A 117 -16.08 -2.85 11.47
N ASP A 118 -15.95 -3.13 12.77
CA ASP A 118 -16.39 -2.24 13.83
C ASP A 118 -15.57 -0.93 13.86
N VAL A 119 -14.23 -1.03 13.76
CA VAL A 119 -13.33 0.13 13.73
C VAL A 119 -13.63 1.06 12.55
N VAL A 120 -13.89 0.50 11.36
CA VAL A 120 -14.19 1.29 10.16
C VAL A 120 -15.68 1.67 10.04
N LYS A 121 -16.52 1.26 10.99
CA LYS A 121 -17.97 1.58 11.07
C LYS A 121 -18.74 1.17 9.80
N LEU A 122 -18.61 -0.11 9.43
CA LEU A 122 -19.25 -0.68 8.23
C LEU A 122 -20.29 -1.77 8.48
N PRO A 123 -20.87 -1.98 9.69
CA PRO A 123 -21.69 -3.15 9.98
C PRO A 123 -22.95 -3.24 9.11
N HIS A 124 -23.48 -2.12 8.63
CA HIS A 124 -24.71 -2.06 7.82
C HIS A 124 -24.46 -2.10 6.30
N SER A 125 -23.22 -2.26 5.87
CA SER A 125 -22.84 -2.18 4.45
C SER A 125 -22.21 -3.47 3.91
N LEU A 126 -22.15 -4.54 4.70
CA LEU A 126 -21.43 -5.75 4.35
C LEU A 126 -21.91 -6.47 3.09
N ASP A 127 -23.21 -6.45 2.85
CA ASP A 127 -23.84 -7.11 1.70
C ASP A 127 -24.00 -6.18 0.48
N LYS A 128 -23.60 -4.90 0.60
CA LYS A 128 -23.63 -3.92 -0.49
C LYS A 128 -22.44 -4.10 -1.42
N TYR A 129 -22.63 -3.70 -2.67
CA TYR A 129 -21.57 -3.59 -3.66
C TYR A 129 -20.91 -2.21 -3.61
N PRO A 130 -19.68 -2.04 -4.11
CA PRO A 130 -18.97 -0.76 -4.10
C PRO A 130 -19.76 0.42 -4.68
N HIS A 131 -20.52 0.21 -5.76
CA HIS A 131 -21.31 1.26 -6.40
C HIS A 131 -22.52 1.76 -5.57
N GLU A 132 -22.91 1.01 -4.54
CA GLU A 132 -23.98 1.37 -3.60
C GLU A 132 -23.47 2.17 -2.38
N LEU A 133 -22.14 2.37 -2.31
CA LEU A 133 -21.48 3.05 -1.20
C LEU A 133 -21.16 4.50 -1.55
N SER A 134 -21.25 5.37 -0.55
CA SER A 134 -20.64 6.70 -0.64
C SER A 134 -19.11 6.60 -0.78
N GLY A 135 -18.46 7.64 -1.34
CA GLY A 135 -17.00 7.67 -1.48
C GLY A 135 -16.25 7.46 -0.14
N GLY A 136 -16.78 8.01 0.96
CA GLY A 136 -16.23 7.80 2.29
C GLY A 136 -16.36 6.35 2.78
N GLU A 137 -17.45 5.65 2.46
CA GLU A 137 -17.60 4.23 2.76
C GLU A 137 -16.65 3.38 1.92
N GLN A 138 -16.53 3.66 0.61
CA GLN A 138 -15.57 2.99 -0.26
C GLN A 138 -14.13 3.12 0.26
N GLN A 139 -13.76 4.33 0.70
CA GLN A 139 -12.46 4.59 1.31
C GLN A 139 -12.22 3.74 2.56
N ARG A 140 -13.22 3.66 3.45
CA ARG A 140 -13.12 2.83 4.67
C ARG A 140 -13.02 1.34 4.35
N VAL A 141 -13.78 0.84 3.36
CA VAL A 141 -13.64 -0.56 2.90
C VAL A 141 -12.24 -0.83 2.37
N ALA A 142 -11.70 0.06 1.54
CA ALA A 142 -10.36 -0.08 0.97
C ALA A 142 -9.28 -0.02 2.05
N LEU A 143 -9.43 0.86 3.04
CA LEU A 143 -8.53 0.94 4.19
C LEU A 143 -8.58 -0.36 5.01
N ALA A 144 -9.78 -0.84 5.35
CA ALA A 144 -9.97 -2.10 6.06
C ALA A 144 -9.29 -3.27 5.33
N ARG A 145 -9.52 -3.40 4.01
CA ARG A 145 -8.90 -4.42 3.18
C ARG A 145 -7.37 -4.35 3.17
N SER A 146 -6.79 -3.16 3.28
CA SER A 146 -5.34 -3.00 3.29
C SER A 146 -4.67 -3.38 4.62
N ILE A 147 -5.45 -3.49 5.70
CA ILE A 147 -4.96 -3.82 7.05
C ILE A 147 -5.10 -5.33 7.33
N ILE A 148 -6.09 -5.98 6.72
CA ILE A 148 -6.34 -7.44 6.84
C ILE A 148 -5.24 -8.23 6.12
#